data_0b1c8cb393208a2d1bf84cb775f2899b
#
_entry.id   0b1c8cb393208a2d1bf84cb775f2899b
#
_cell.length_a   1.000
_cell.length_b   1.000
_cell.length_c   1.000
_cell.angle_alpha   90.00
_cell.angle_beta   90.00
_cell.angle_gamma   90.00
#
_symmetry.space_group_name_H-M   'P 1'
#
loop_
_entity.id
_entity.type
_entity.pdbx_description
1 polymer ?
#
loop_
_entity_poly.entity_id
_entity_poly.type
_entity_poly.pdbx_seq_one_letter_code
_entity_poly.pdbx_strand_id
1 'polypeptide(L)'
;MDRGDMNLTFKRYVESPITLTIENDYVVDVAGDGTDAALFRSYSDAWGDRDAYATSHIGWGMNPGARWDTLPLYDRSQTNGTEQRAFAGNFLYSTGANEHAGRHTLGHFDLPMRNHSVALDGELVVVEGVLQGDLA
;
A
#
# COMPACT_ATOMS: atom_id res chain seq x y z
N MET A 1 -1.08 -7.02 -5.62
CA MET A 1 0.07 -7.14 -4.69
C MET A 1 0.70 -8.50 -4.86
N ASP A 2 2.01 -8.54 -4.81
CA ASP A 2 2.78 -9.78 -5.01
C ASP A 2 3.75 -10.02 -3.84
N ARG A 3 4.48 -11.13 -3.90
CA ARG A 3 5.47 -11.49 -2.86
C ARG A 3 6.51 -10.40 -2.69
N GLY A 4 6.76 -10.02 -1.43
CA GLY A 4 7.71 -8.98 -1.07
C GLY A 4 7.14 -7.56 -1.10
N ASP A 5 5.90 -7.37 -1.54
CA ASP A 5 5.14 -6.18 -1.22
C ASP A 5 4.89 -6.11 0.29
N MET A 6 4.41 -5.00 0.79
CA MET A 6 4.35 -4.81 2.24
C MET A 6 2.94 -4.51 2.72
N ASN A 7 2.67 -5.03 3.89
CA ASN A 7 1.53 -4.71 4.71
C ASN A 7 2.03 -3.95 5.94
N LEU A 8 1.92 -2.62 5.95
CA LEU A 8 2.45 -1.82 7.04
C LEU A 8 1.59 -1.83 8.29
N THR A 9 0.29 -2.09 8.18
CA THR A 9 -0.58 -2.24 9.36
C THR A 9 -0.12 -3.39 10.24
N PHE A 10 0.24 -4.52 9.63
CA PHE A 10 0.78 -5.69 10.33
C PHE A 10 2.32 -5.75 10.33
N LYS A 11 2.98 -4.79 9.68
CA LYS A 11 4.46 -4.67 9.60
C LYS A 11 5.10 -5.98 9.15
N ARG A 12 4.66 -6.47 7.99
CA ARG A 12 5.15 -7.71 7.38
C ARG A 12 5.19 -7.62 5.87
N TYR A 13 6.01 -8.46 5.26
CA TYR A 13 5.99 -8.67 3.82
C TYR A 13 4.84 -9.62 3.44
N VAL A 14 4.28 -9.37 2.27
CA VAL A 14 3.30 -10.25 1.64
C VAL A 14 4.01 -11.53 1.15
N GLU A 15 3.51 -12.67 1.55
CA GLU A 15 4.00 -13.98 1.14
C GLU A 15 3.08 -14.66 0.12
N SER A 16 1.79 -14.32 0.14
CA SER A 16 0.78 -14.82 -0.80
C SER A 16 0.14 -13.68 -1.56
N PRO A 17 0.05 -13.75 -2.90
CA PRO A 17 -0.53 -12.68 -3.69
C PRO A 17 -1.94 -12.31 -3.26
N ILE A 18 -2.26 -11.01 -3.33
CA ILE A 18 -3.58 -10.45 -3.06
C ILE A 18 -4.02 -9.66 -4.29
N THR A 19 -5.24 -9.87 -4.74
CA THR A 19 -5.89 -9.04 -5.76
C THR A 19 -7.01 -8.25 -5.11
N LEU A 20 -6.97 -6.92 -5.27
CA LEU A 20 -8.03 -6.02 -4.85
C LEU A 20 -8.84 -5.60 -6.06
N THR A 21 -10.15 -5.76 -6.01
CA THR A 21 -11.06 -5.15 -6.98
C THR A 21 -11.57 -3.85 -6.40
N ILE A 22 -11.39 -2.74 -7.13
CA ILE A 22 -11.75 -1.39 -6.68
C ILE A 22 -12.81 -0.84 -7.62
N GLU A 23 -13.95 -0.43 -7.08
CA GLU A 23 -15.05 0.19 -7.80
C GLU A 23 -15.55 1.43 -7.06
N ASN A 24 -15.66 2.55 -7.77
CA ASN A 24 -16.12 3.82 -7.19
C ASN A 24 -15.36 4.19 -5.90
N ASP A 25 -14.04 4.08 -5.94
CA ASP A 25 -13.10 4.33 -4.83
C ASP A 25 -13.15 3.34 -3.65
N TYR A 26 -13.90 2.26 -3.74
CA TYR A 26 -13.98 1.27 -2.67
C TYR A 26 -13.41 -0.08 -3.11
N VAL A 27 -12.67 -0.73 -2.23
CA VAL A 27 -12.33 -2.14 -2.39
C VAL A 27 -13.60 -2.95 -2.19
N VAL A 28 -14.08 -3.57 -3.27
CA VAL A 28 -15.30 -4.39 -3.27
C VAL A 28 -15.03 -5.88 -3.18
N ASP A 29 -13.81 -6.29 -3.49
CA ASP A 29 -13.36 -7.67 -3.32
C ASP A 29 -11.88 -7.73 -2.96
N VAL A 30 -11.53 -8.70 -2.13
CA VAL A 30 -10.15 -9.03 -1.72
C VAL A 30 -9.93 -10.51 -1.98
N ALA A 31 -9.42 -10.84 -3.14
CA ALA A 31 -9.13 -12.21 -3.54
C ALA A 31 -7.73 -12.64 -3.09
N GLY A 32 -7.61 -13.89 -2.66
CA GLY A 32 -6.38 -14.54 -2.21
C GLY A 32 -6.69 -15.59 -1.15
N ASP A 33 -5.98 -16.71 -1.22
CA ASP A 33 -6.20 -17.88 -0.33
C ASP A 33 -5.30 -17.85 0.90
N GLY A 34 -4.31 -16.94 0.94
CA GLY A 34 -3.30 -16.88 1.99
C GLY A 34 -3.70 -16.03 3.20
N THR A 35 -2.85 -16.10 4.21
CA THR A 35 -2.97 -15.30 5.44
C THR A 35 -3.01 -13.80 5.16
N ASP A 36 -2.31 -13.31 4.13
CA ASP A 36 -2.24 -11.89 3.83
C ASP A 36 -3.59 -11.31 3.42
N ALA A 37 -4.34 -12.00 2.55
CA ALA A 37 -5.70 -11.61 2.19
C ALA A 37 -6.67 -11.72 3.38
N ALA A 38 -6.53 -12.77 4.20
CA ALA A 38 -7.34 -12.95 5.40
C ALA A 38 -7.10 -11.83 6.43
N LEU A 39 -5.85 -11.40 6.63
CA LEU A 39 -5.51 -10.29 7.52
C LEU A 39 -6.09 -8.96 7.01
N PHE A 40 -6.05 -8.71 5.71
CA PHE A 40 -6.64 -7.50 5.13
C PHE A 40 -8.15 -7.46 5.41
N ARG A 41 -8.87 -8.51 5.06
CA ARG A 41 -10.33 -8.60 5.30
C ARG A 41 -10.66 -8.45 6.78
N SER A 42 -10.01 -9.23 7.64
CA SER A 42 -10.24 -9.21 9.09
C SER A 42 -10.02 -7.84 9.73
N TYR A 43 -8.97 -7.13 9.32
CA TYR A 43 -8.71 -5.78 9.80
C TYR A 43 -9.79 -4.79 9.36
N SER A 44 -10.13 -4.79 8.08
CA SER A 44 -11.09 -3.83 7.54
C SER A 44 -12.50 -4.09 8.06
N ASP A 45 -12.91 -5.37 8.17
CA ASP A 45 -14.21 -5.78 8.70
C ASP A 45 -14.36 -5.43 10.19
N ALA A 46 -13.26 -5.47 10.96
CA ALA A 46 -13.29 -5.21 12.40
C ALA A 46 -13.75 -3.78 12.74
N TRP A 47 -13.63 -2.84 11.82
CA TRP A 47 -14.10 -1.47 12.01
C TRP A 47 -15.62 -1.34 11.89
N GLY A 48 -16.31 -2.27 11.20
CA GLY A 48 -17.74 -2.21 10.95
C GLY A 48 -18.16 -0.97 10.16
N ASP A 49 -17.24 -0.41 9.41
CA ASP A 49 -17.35 0.85 8.69
C ASP A 49 -16.89 0.66 7.24
N ARG A 50 -17.78 0.96 6.29
CA ARG A 50 -17.48 0.84 4.87
C ARG A 50 -16.27 1.69 4.44
N ASP A 51 -16.07 2.84 5.07
CA ASP A 51 -14.97 3.73 4.72
C ASP A 51 -13.58 3.14 5.06
N ALA A 52 -13.50 2.09 5.87
CA ALA A 52 -12.28 1.31 6.05
C ALA A 52 -11.79 0.64 4.75
N TYR A 53 -12.70 0.39 3.80
CA TYR A 53 -12.41 -0.13 2.46
C TYR A 53 -12.28 0.95 1.38
N ALA A 54 -12.49 2.22 1.72
CA ALA A 54 -12.39 3.31 0.74
C ALA A 54 -10.92 3.59 0.40
N THR A 55 -10.63 3.98 -0.84
CA THR A 55 -9.32 4.51 -1.22
C THR A 55 -9.03 5.77 -0.43
N SER A 56 -7.96 5.74 0.36
CA SER A 56 -7.49 6.89 1.14
C SER A 56 -6.56 7.75 0.29
N HIS A 57 -5.44 7.18 -0.12
CA HIS A 57 -4.47 7.86 -0.97
C HIS A 57 -3.71 6.89 -1.86
N ILE A 58 -3.14 7.45 -2.92
CA ILE A 58 -2.24 6.78 -3.85
C ILE A 58 -0.99 7.65 -3.99
N GLY A 59 0.17 7.01 -4.07
CA GLY A 59 1.43 7.73 -4.26
C GLY A 59 2.55 6.79 -4.69
N TRP A 60 3.73 7.38 -4.87
CA TRP A 60 4.96 6.61 -5.09
C TRP A 60 6.12 7.27 -4.38
N GLY A 61 7.09 6.46 -3.97
CA GLY A 61 8.28 6.92 -3.27
C GLY A 61 9.35 7.45 -4.23
N MET A 62 10.08 8.45 -3.76
CA MET A 62 11.13 9.13 -4.53
C MET A 62 12.45 9.23 -3.76
N ASN A 63 12.57 8.61 -2.58
CA ASN A 63 13.79 8.69 -1.77
C ASN A 63 14.74 7.53 -2.09
N PRO A 64 15.88 7.78 -2.78
CA PRO A 64 16.85 6.73 -3.09
C PRO A 64 17.61 6.20 -1.87
N GLY A 65 17.59 6.92 -0.75
CA GLY A 65 18.21 6.47 0.50
C GLY A 65 17.31 5.62 1.38
N ALA A 66 16.01 5.56 1.09
CA ALA A 66 15.07 4.73 1.83
C ALA A 66 15.08 3.28 1.32
N ARG A 67 14.82 2.33 2.21
CA ARG A 67 14.95 0.90 1.92
C ARG A 67 13.65 0.16 2.21
N TRP A 68 13.26 -0.72 1.30
CA TRP A 68 12.08 -1.59 1.48
C TRP A 68 12.35 -2.77 2.42
N ASP A 69 13.60 -3.21 2.53
CA ASP A 69 14.03 -4.43 3.21
C ASP A 69 14.33 -4.24 4.71
N THR A 70 13.96 -3.12 5.29
CA THR A 70 14.27 -2.77 6.69
C THR A 70 13.24 -3.23 7.72
N LEU A 71 12.06 -3.70 7.31
CA LEU A 71 11.03 -4.16 8.25
C LEU A 71 11.53 -5.16 9.29
N PRO A 72 12.36 -6.17 8.96
CA PRO A 72 12.83 -7.14 9.94
C PRO A 72 14.03 -6.65 10.77
N LEU A 73 14.60 -5.48 10.45
CA LEU A 73 15.79 -4.97 11.13
C LEU A 73 15.50 -4.25 12.45
N TYR A 74 14.26 -3.81 12.63
CA TYR A 74 13.86 -3.00 13.78
C TYR A 74 12.75 -3.68 14.58
N ASP A 75 12.67 -3.33 15.85
CA ASP A 75 11.52 -3.71 16.67
C ASP A 75 10.22 -3.19 16.06
N ARG A 76 9.18 -4.01 16.04
CA ARG A 76 7.88 -3.64 15.47
C ARG A 76 7.26 -2.41 16.13
N SER A 77 7.49 -2.22 17.41
CA SER A 77 6.98 -1.06 18.15
C SER A 77 7.63 0.26 17.70
N GLN A 78 8.84 0.20 17.16
CA GLN A 78 9.62 1.36 16.69
C GLN A 78 9.48 1.59 15.18
N THR A 79 8.96 0.63 14.44
CA THR A 79 8.79 0.72 12.99
C THR A 79 7.49 1.47 12.67
N ASN A 80 7.59 2.67 12.12
CA ASN A 80 6.42 3.44 11.64
C ASN A 80 6.15 3.27 10.14
N GLY A 81 7.07 2.65 9.40
CA GLY A 81 6.92 2.39 7.96
C GLY A 81 7.24 3.57 7.04
N THR A 82 7.86 4.64 7.53
CA THR A 82 8.21 5.80 6.71
C THR A 82 9.15 5.43 5.57
N GLU A 83 10.18 4.63 5.84
CA GLU A 83 11.11 4.14 4.82
C GLU A 83 10.39 3.35 3.72
N GLN A 84 9.48 2.46 4.13
CA GLN A 84 8.73 1.61 3.22
C GLN A 84 7.72 2.39 2.37
N ARG A 85 7.28 3.55 2.82
CA ARG A 85 6.44 4.47 2.01
C ARG A 85 7.26 5.35 1.08
N ALA A 86 8.53 5.60 1.42
CA ALA A 86 9.35 6.61 0.77
C ALA A 86 10.36 6.07 -0.25
N PHE A 87 10.72 4.76 -0.22
CA PHE A 87 11.78 4.24 -1.10
C PHE A 87 11.46 4.46 -2.58
N ALA A 88 12.49 4.85 -3.33
CA ALA A 88 12.35 5.20 -4.73
C ALA A 88 11.73 4.08 -5.55
N GLY A 89 10.72 4.41 -6.35
CA GLY A 89 10.04 3.49 -7.25
C GLY A 89 8.96 2.62 -6.58
N ASN A 90 8.61 2.83 -5.30
CA ASN A 90 7.46 2.16 -4.74
C ASN A 90 6.17 2.71 -5.33
N PHE A 91 5.11 1.91 -5.26
CA PHE A 91 3.73 2.36 -5.41
C PHE A 91 3.00 2.12 -4.09
N LEU A 92 2.43 3.17 -3.53
CA LEU A 92 1.66 3.11 -2.30
C LEU A 92 0.17 3.21 -2.61
N TYR A 93 -0.59 2.21 -2.21
CA TYR A 93 -2.04 2.24 -2.16
C TYR A 93 -2.50 2.14 -0.70
N SER A 94 -3.45 2.97 -0.31
CA SER A 94 -3.96 2.98 1.06
C SER A 94 -5.47 3.01 1.08
N THR A 95 -6.06 2.32 2.06
CA THR A 95 -7.50 2.43 2.36
C THR A 95 -7.72 3.16 3.66
N GLY A 96 -8.94 3.69 3.84
CA GLY A 96 -9.37 4.34 5.06
C GLY A 96 -9.76 5.80 4.90
N ALA A 97 -9.48 6.60 5.93
CA ALA A 97 -9.87 7.99 5.99
C ALA A 97 -9.31 8.84 4.84
N ASN A 98 -10.17 9.71 4.30
CA ASN A 98 -9.81 10.77 3.38
C ASN A 98 -10.77 11.95 3.60
N GLU A 99 -10.33 12.92 4.40
CA GLU A 99 -11.16 14.07 4.78
C GLU A 99 -11.58 14.93 3.58
N HIS A 100 -10.72 15.04 2.56
CA HIS A 100 -11.04 15.78 1.33
C HIS A 100 -12.18 15.12 0.53
N ALA A 101 -12.31 13.80 0.64
CA ALA A 101 -13.43 13.06 0.05
C ALA A 101 -14.62 12.88 1.02
N GLY A 102 -14.58 13.51 2.19
CA GLY A 102 -15.63 13.43 3.21
C GLY A 102 -15.68 12.07 3.92
N ARG A 103 -14.59 11.32 3.94
CA ARG A 103 -14.51 9.98 4.54
C ARG A 103 -13.79 10.04 5.88
N HIS A 104 -14.48 9.63 6.94
CA HIS A 104 -13.99 9.71 8.31
C HIS A 104 -14.10 8.33 8.96
N THR A 105 -13.02 7.59 8.98
CA THR A 105 -12.91 6.28 9.62
C THR A 105 -11.63 6.20 10.44
N LEU A 106 -11.58 5.31 11.42
CA LEU A 106 -10.34 4.99 12.14
C LEU A 106 -9.52 3.89 11.44
N GLY A 107 -10.12 3.19 10.47
CA GLY A 107 -9.43 2.20 9.66
C GLY A 107 -8.42 2.86 8.73
N HIS A 108 -7.21 2.31 8.68
CA HIS A 108 -6.18 2.75 7.74
C HIS A 108 -5.25 1.60 7.41
N PHE A 109 -5.09 1.32 6.13
CA PHE A 109 -4.30 0.20 5.68
C PHE A 109 -3.34 0.63 4.56
N ASP A 110 -2.06 0.62 4.83
CA ASP A 110 -1.01 1.00 3.90
C ASP A 110 -0.36 -0.21 3.25
N LEU A 111 -0.31 -0.20 1.94
CA LEU A 111 0.20 -1.26 1.09
C LEU A 111 1.28 -0.73 0.12
N PRO A 112 2.51 -0.54 0.59
CA PRO A 112 3.62 -0.23 -0.30
C PRO A 112 3.96 -1.45 -1.17
N MET A 113 4.04 -1.23 -2.46
CA MET A 113 4.28 -2.26 -3.47
C MET A 113 5.55 -1.96 -4.26
N ARG A 114 6.24 -3.02 -4.70
CA ARG A 114 7.49 -2.93 -5.44
C ARG A 114 7.29 -3.29 -6.91
N ASN A 115 8.26 -2.88 -7.73
CA ASN A 115 8.36 -3.32 -9.13
C ASN A 115 7.13 -2.97 -9.97
N HIS A 116 6.38 -1.96 -9.59
CA HIS A 116 5.24 -1.45 -10.35
C HIS A 116 5.67 -0.43 -11.39
N SER A 117 4.86 -0.27 -12.43
CA SER A 117 4.96 0.85 -13.35
C SER A 117 3.82 1.84 -13.08
N VAL A 118 4.13 3.12 -13.10
CA VAL A 118 3.18 4.21 -12.88
C VAL A 118 3.22 5.15 -14.08
N ALA A 119 2.05 5.45 -14.61
CA ALA A 119 1.89 6.44 -15.67
C ALA A 119 0.98 7.57 -15.21
N LEU A 120 1.34 8.82 -15.53
CA LEU A 120 0.51 10.01 -15.37
C LEU A 120 0.13 10.51 -16.75
N ASP A 121 -1.17 10.54 -17.03
CA ASP A 121 -1.70 10.95 -18.35
C ASP A 121 -1.04 10.22 -19.55
N GLY A 122 -0.65 8.96 -19.34
CA GLY A 122 0.02 8.12 -20.34
C GLY A 122 1.55 8.23 -20.38
N GLU A 123 2.15 9.14 -19.63
CA GLU A 123 3.60 9.25 -19.48
C GLU A 123 4.07 8.37 -18.31
N LEU A 124 5.04 7.47 -18.59
CA LEU A 124 5.60 6.61 -17.56
C LEU A 124 6.56 7.40 -16.66
N VAL A 125 6.22 7.50 -15.38
CA VAL A 125 7.04 8.14 -14.33
C VAL A 125 7.79 7.14 -13.47
N VAL A 126 7.31 5.90 -13.41
CA VAL A 126 8.01 4.75 -12.83
C VAL A 126 7.87 3.57 -13.79
N VAL A 127 8.95 2.84 -14.04
CA VAL A 127 8.95 1.60 -14.83
C VAL A 127 9.57 0.49 -14.01
N GLU A 128 8.79 -0.54 -13.70
CA GLU A 128 9.22 -1.71 -12.91
C GLU A 128 9.97 -1.32 -11.62
N GLY A 129 9.47 -0.31 -10.92
CA GLY A 129 10.06 0.19 -9.68
C GLY A 129 11.25 1.16 -9.88
N VAL A 130 11.53 1.60 -11.09
CA VAL A 130 12.60 2.56 -11.39
C VAL A 130 11.99 3.89 -11.81
N LEU A 131 12.38 4.97 -11.11
CA LEU A 131 11.97 6.33 -11.46
C LEU A 131 12.47 6.71 -12.85
N GLN A 132 11.69 7.50 -13.58
CA GLN A 132 11.98 7.89 -14.96
C GLN A 132 12.15 9.42 -15.08
N GLY A 133 12.92 9.83 -16.12
CA GLY A 133 13.10 11.23 -16.48
C GLY A 133 13.63 12.09 -15.33
N ASP A 134 13.01 13.24 -15.11
CA ASP A 134 13.43 14.22 -14.08
C ASP A 134 13.19 13.72 -12.64
N LEU A 135 12.56 12.57 -12.45
CA LEU A 135 12.36 11.95 -11.14
C LEU A 135 13.47 10.95 -10.76
N ALA A 136 14.34 10.59 -11.71
CA ALA A 136 15.39 9.60 -11.53
C ALA A 136 16.62 10.12 -10.76
#